data_460dce875c55fdb0f96c3f3e0a702242
#
_entry.id   460dce875c55fdb0f96c3f3e0a702242
#
_cell.length_a   1.000
_cell.length_b   1.000
_cell.length_c   1.000
_cell.angle_alpha   90.00
_cell.angle_beta   90.00
_cell.angle_gamma   90.00
#
_symmetry.space_group_name_H-M   'P 1'
#
loop_
_entity.id
_entity.type
_entity.pdbx_description
1 polymer ?
#
loop_
_entity_poly.entity_id
_entity_poly.type
_entity_poly.pdbx_seq_one_letter_code
_entity_poly.pdbx_strand_id
1 'polypeptide(L)'
;MGKYFGTDGFRGEANENLTADHAYKIGRFLGWYYGEQKRRNGDDTPARIVIGKDTRRSSYMFEYTLVGGLVASGADAYLLHVTTTPSVAYVARTDNFDCGIMISASHNPYYDNGIKLINGNGEKMDEETIALVEDYLDGKVEVFGETYEEVPYAHKDRIGCTVDYVAGRNRYVGYLISLGMYSFKGVKVGLDCANGSSWNIAKAVFDALGAKTYVINAQPDGTNINNNAGSTHIEGLQKYVVDNGLDVGFAYDGDADRCLCVDEKGNLVDGDAILYIYGKYMKERGKLLTNTVVTTVMSNFGLYKAFDELGIGYAKTAVGDKYVYEYMNQNGCRIGGEQSGHIIFSKYASTGDGILTSLKMMEVMMAKKAKMSQLTEGLTIYPQVLENVRVVDKTAAQEDPDVKAAVKAVEEALGDTGRILVRESGTEPLLRVMVEAETEECCRKYVDQVVAVVKAKGHVA
;
A
#
# COMPACT_ATOMS: atom_id res chain seq x y z
N MET A 1 4.99 -4.78 -16.78
CA MET A 1 4.91 -5.67 -15.60
C MET A 1 5.82 -6.84 -15.86
N GLY A 2 6.60 -7.23 -14.86
CA GLY A 2 7.42 -8.41 -14.93
C GLY A 2 6.63 -9.72 -14.95
N LYS A 3 7.32 -10.83 -15.11
CA LYS A 3 6.72 -12.18 -15.14
C LYS A 3 6.26 -12.64 -13.75
N TYR A 4 7.02 -12.29 -12.72
CA TYR A 4 6.77 -12.68 -11.32
C TYR A 4 6.36 -11.48 -10.46
N PHE A 5 7.03 -10.34 -10.65
CA PHE A 5 6.78 -9.14 -9.85
C PHE A 5 5.72 -8.25 -10.49
N GLY A 6 4.62 -8.06 -9.76
CA GLY A 6 3.62 -7.04 -10.06
C GLY A 6 4.00 -5.67 -9.48
N THR A 7 3.03 -4.73 -9.47
CA THR A 7 3.23 -3.38 -8.91
C THR A 7 3.53 -3.37 -7.40
N ASP A 8 3.24 -4.47 -6.70
CA ASP A 8 3.39 -4.57 -5.24
C ASP A 8 4.08 -5.89 -4.81
N GLY A 9 5.15 -6.23 -5.51
CA GLY A 9 5.99 -7.40 -5.23
C GLY A 9 5.57 -8.68 -5.95
N PHE A 10 6.27 -9.77 -5.68
CA PHE A 10 5.94 -11.10 -6.16
C PHE A 10 4.92 -11.73 -5.20
N ARG A 11 3.67 -11.85 -5.63
CA ARG A 11 2.56 -12.43 -4.85
C ARG A 11 2.07 -13.73 -5.43
N GLY A 12 1.62 -14.64 -4.56
CA GLY A 12 1.00 -15.88 -4.95
C GLY A 12 0.59 -16.74 -3.75
N GLU A 13 -0.16 -17.79 -4.00
CA GLU A 13 -0.45 -18.81 -3.00
C GLU A 13 0.85 -19.49 -2.59
N ALA A 14 1.06 -19.61 -1.27
CA ALA A 14 2.32 -20.11 -0.71
C ALA A 14 2.53 -21.58 -1.07
N ASN A 15 3.70 -21.92 -1.62
CA ASN A 15 4.11 -23.21 -2.17
C ASN A 15 3.33 -23.69 -3.41
N GLU A 16 2.47 -22.85 -3.98
CA GLU A 16 1.85 -23.07 -5.29
C GLU A 16 2.50 -22.14 -6.34
N ASN A 17 2.21 -20.86 -6.28
CA ASN A 17 2.72 -19.85 -7.21
C ASN A 17 4.00 -19.17 -6.69
N LEU A 18 4.08 -18.94 -5.38
CA LEU A 18 5.26 -18.42 -4.68
C LEU A 18 5.81 -19.53 -3.77
N THR A 19 6.96 -20.09 -4.13
CA THR A 19 7.55 -21.24 -3.44
C THR A 19 8.74 -20.86 -2.56
N ALA A 20 9.13 -21.77 -1.67
CA ALA A 20 10.35 -21.65 -0.87
C ALA A 20 11.61 -21.54 -1.76
N ASP A 21 11.64 -22.23 -2.92
CA ASP A 21 12.75 -22.14 -3.89
C ASP A 21 12.87 -20.73 -4.48
N HIS A 22 11.75 -20.11 -4.83
CA HIS A 22 11.74 -18.72 -5.28
C HIS A 22 12.36 -17.79 -4.22
N ALA A 23 11.96 -17.92 -2.95
CA ALA A 23 12.51 -17.12 -1.86
C ALA A 23 14.01 -17.36 -1.67
N TYR A 24 14.47 -18.62 -1.75
CA TYR A 24 15.89 -18.94 -1.68
C TYR A 24 16.68 -18.29 -2.81
N LYS A 25 16.22 -18.40 -4.05
CA LYS A 25 16.87 -17.81 -5.22
C LYS A 25 16.91 -16.30 -5.16
N ILE A 26 15.81 -15.64 -4.74
CA ILE A 26 15.78 -14.18 -4.52
C ILE A 26 16.87 -13.79 -3.50
N GLY A 27 16.95 -14.51 -2.38
CA GLY A 27 18.00 -14.29 -1.39
C GLY A 27 19.40 -14.50 -1.95
N ARG A 28 19.62 -15.59 -2.71
CA ARG A 28 20.89 -15.88 -3.39
C ARG A 28 21.32 -14.73 -4.28
N PHE A 29 20.41 -14.30 -5.16
CA PHE A 29 20.73 -13.24 -6.12
C PHE A 29 21.01 -11.90 -5.43
N LEU A 30 20.11 -11.44 -4.58
CA LEU A 30 20.26 -10.13 -3.92
C LEU A 30 21.51 -10.07 -3.03
N GLY A 31 21.79 -11.13 -2.26
CA GLY A 31 22.98 -11.20 -1.42
C GLY A 31 24.28 -11.09 -2.23
N TRP A 32 24.36 -11.80 -3.34
CA TRP A 32 25.51 -11.74 -4.24
C TRP A 32 25.58 -10.41 -4.99
N TYR A 33 24.44 -9.94 -5.57
CA TYR A 33 24.37 -8.75 -6.39
C TYR A 33 24.85 -7.50 -5.65
N TYR A 34 24.31 -7.24 -4.47
CA TYR A 34 24.73 -6.09 -3.67
C TYR A 34 26.17 -6.24 -3.14
N GLY A 35 26.58 -7.45 -2.78
CA GLY A 35 27.96 -7.72 -2.39
C GLY A 35 28.95 -7.46 -3.54
N GLU A 36 28.62 -7.88 -4.75
CA GLU A 36 29.45 -7.65 -5.95
C GLU A 36 29.47 -6.16 -6.34
N GLN A 37 28.33 -5.50 -6.28
CA GLN A 37 28.23 -4.06 -6.53
C GLN A 37 29.12 -3.25 -5.58
N LYS A 38 29.15 -3.61 -4.28
CA LYS A 38 30.03 -2.99 -3.27
C LYS A 38 31.51 -3.25 -3.60
N ARG A 39 31.90 -4.49 -3.89
CA ARG A 39 33.29 -4.83 -4.23
C ARG A 39 33.79 -4.08 -5.45
N ARG A 40 32.97 -3.95 -6.47
CA ARG A 40 33.31 -3.17 -7.69
C ARG A 40 33.50 -1.69 -7.41
N ASN A 41 32.87 -1.19 -6.36
CA ASN A 41 33.03 0.19 -5.86
C ASN A 41 34.16 0.31 -4.81
N GLY A 42 34.94 -0.75 -4.55
CA GLY A 42 36.05 -0.76 -3.61
C GLY A 42 35.66 -0.96 -2.14
N ASP A 43 34.42 -1.34 -1.87
CA ASP A 43 33.91 -1.67 -0.53
C ASP A 43 33.78 -3.20 -0.41
N ASP A 44 34.64 -3.81 0.40
CA ASP A 44 34.71 -5.26 0.62
C ASP A 44 33.86 -5.72 1.83
N THR A 45 33.07 -4.83 2.42
CA THR A 45 32.17 -5.18 3.52
C THR A 45 30.95 -5.98 3.01
N PRO A 46 30.40 -6.91 3.80
CA PRO A 46 29.20 -7.63 3.42
C PRO A 46 28.03 -6.70 3.05
N ALA A 47 27.23 -7.10 2.07
CA ALA A 47 25.96 -6.43 1.82
C ALA A 47 25.05 -6.63 3.05
N ARG A 48 24.29 -5.60 3.40
CA ARG A 48 23.39 -5.58 4.58
C ARG A 48 21.96 -5.52 4.09
N ILE A 49 21.20 -6.58 4.36
CA ILE A 49 19.81 -6.70 3.91
C ILE A 49 18.90 -6.77 5.13
N VAL A 50 17.94 -5.86 5.24
CA VAL A 50 16.95 -5.85 6.33
C VAL A 50 15.66 -6.56 5.91
N ILE A 51 15.13 -7.41 6.78
CA ILE A 51 13.96 -8.25 6.47
C ILE A 51 12.90 -8.06 7.54
N GLY A 52 11.67 -7.79 7.09
CA GLY A 52 10.46 -7.81 7.90
C GLY A 52 9.44 -8.79 7.34
N LYS A 53 8.50 -9.19 8.15
CA LYS A 53 7.40 -10.07 7.76
C LYS A 53 6.10 -9.72 8.45
N ASP A 54 4.98 -10.13 7.86
CA ASP A 54 3.70 -10.12 8.51
C ASP A 54 3.48 -11.38 9.37
N THR A 55 2.27 -11.55 9.87
CA THR A 55 1.91 -12.62 10.81
C THR A 55 1.52 -13.93 10.16
N ARG A 56 1.52 -14.05 8.82
CA ARG A 56 1.15 -15.27 8.09
C ARG A 56 2.04 -16.45 8.50
N ARG A 57 1.45 -17.63 8.57
CA ARG A 57 2.19 -18.86 8.87
C ARG A 57 3.33 -19.10 7.87
N SER A 58 3.07 -18.87 6.58
CA SER A 58 4.05 -19.02 5.50
C SER A 58 5.18 -17.98 5.54
N SER A 59 4.98 -16.82 6.19
CA SER A 59 6.00 -15.78 6.30
C SER A 59 7.25 -16.26 7.04
N TYR A 60 7.10 -17.17 8.00
CA TYR A 60 8.25 -17.78 8.69
C TYR A 60 9.05 -18.68 7.77
N MET A 61 8.39 -19.48 6.95
CA MET A 61 9.05 -20.32 5.95
C MET A 61 9.84 -19.49 4.94
N PHE A 62 9.21 -18.46 4.40
CA PHE A 62 9.86 -17.58 3.43
C PHE A 62 11.02 -16.77 4.04
N GLU A 63 10.88 -16.29 5.28
CA GLU A 63 11.98 -15.60 5.98
C GLU A 63 13.20 -16.50 6.11
N TYR A 64 13.06 -17.72 6.65
CA TYR A 64 14.20 -18.62 6.84
C TYR A 64 14.85 -19.04 5.52
N THR A 65 14.04 -19.26 4.50
CA THR A 65 14.54 -19.69 3.18
C THR A 65 15.28 -18.56 2.49
N LEU A 66 14.73 -17.35 2.51
CA LEU A 66 15.34 -16.14 1.95
C LEU A 66 16.64 -15.79 2.68
N VAL A 67 16.65 -15.85 4.01
CA VAL A 67 17.86 -15.68 4.83
C VAL A 67 18.93 -16.69 4.46
N GLY A 68 18.57 -17.98 4.29
CA GLY A 68 19.50 -18.99 3.85
C GLY A 68 20.18 -18.64 2.53
N GLY A 69 19.42 -18.11 1.57
CA GLY A 69 19.96 -17.63 0.29
C GLY A 69 20.91 -16.45 0.45
N LEU A 70 20.53 -15.45 1.23
CA LEU A 70 21.34 -14.25 1.49
C LEU A 70 22.70 -14.59 2.11
N VAL A 71 22.71 -15.33 3.22
CA VAL A 71 23.96 -15.65 3.93
C VAL A 71 24.85 -16.60 3.12
N ALA A 72 24.27 -17.52 2.36
CA ALA A 72 25.01 -18.38 1.44
C ALA A 72 25.70 -17.59 0.32
N SER A 73 25.25 -16.38 0.03
CA SER A 73 25.82 -15.47 -0.97
C SER A 73 26.72 -14.39 -0.36
N GLY A 74 26.92 -14.39 0.96
CA GLY A 74 27.84 -13.48 1.64
C GLY A 74 27.21 -12.18 2.12
N ALA A 75 25.90 -12.04 2.10
CA ALA A 75 25.21 -10.90 2.69
C ALA A 75 24.83 -11.16 4.14
N ASP A 76 24.83 -10.12 4.97
CA ASP A 76 24.30 -10.15 6.31
C ASP A 76 22.80 -9.86 6.31
N ALA A 77 22.03 -10.75 6.91
CA ALA A 77 20.57 -10.67 7.01
C ALA A 77 20.14 -10.14 8.39
N TYR A 78 19.50 -8.98 8.41
CA TYR A 78 19.05 -8.29 9.62
C TYR A 78 17.54 -8.49 9.80
N LEU A 79 17.13 -9.19 10.85
CA LEU A 79 15.74 -9.61 11.07
C LEU A 79 14.99 -8.65 12.00
N LEU A 80 14.00 -7.95 11.45
CA LEU A 80 13.05 -7.14 12.23
C LEU A 80 11.92 -8.00 12.82
N HIS A 81 11.80 -9.26 12.37
CA HIS A 81 10.69 -10.15 12.65
C HIS A 81 9.35 -9.58 12.20
N VAL A 82 8.25 -9.82 12.95
CA VAL A 82 6.94 -9.29 12.61
C VAL A 82 6.97 -7.77 12.77
N THR A 83 6.78 -7.09 11.64
CA THR A 83 6.78 -5.63 11.54
C THR A 83 6.01 -5.17 10.29
N THR A 84 5.76 -3.88 10.17
CA THR A 84 5.01 -3.29 9.06
C THR A 84 5.89 -3.01 7.85
N THR A 85 5.31 -2.95 6.65
CA THR A 85 6.02 -2.53 5.42
C THR A 85 6.71 -1.17 5.59
N PRO A 86 6.04 -0.11 6.11
CA PRO A 86 6.71 1.17 6.33
C PRO A 86 7.84 1.11 7.38
N SER A 87 7.80 0.18 8.32
CA SER A 87 8.92 -0.06 9.25
C SER A 87 10.16 -0.55 8.53
N VAL A 88 10.02 -1.50 7.58
CA VAL A 88 11.14 -1.98 6.76
C VAL A 88 11.71 -0.86 5.92
N ALA A 89 10.85 -0.09 5.24
CA ALA A 89 11.26 1.06 4.43
C ALA A 89 12.00 2.13 5.25
N TYR A 90 11.48 2.44 6.44
CA TYR A 90 12.12 3.37 7.36
C TYR A 90 13.50 2.91 7.78
N VAL A 91 13.64 1.66 8.22
CA VAL A 91 14.91 1.10 8.70
C VAL A 91 15.92 0.96 7.57
N ALA A 92 15.49 0.52 6.38
CA ALA A 92 16.35 0.44 5.21
C ALA A 92 17.05 1.77 4.94
N ARG A 93 16.28 2.86 4.93
CA ARG A 93 16.79 4.20 4.67
C ARG A 93 17.62 4.78 5.81
N THR A 94 17.17 4.66 7.07
CA THR A 94 17.81 5.36 8.20
C THR A 94 19.06 4.69 8.70
N ASP A 95 19.21 3.38 8.46
CA ASP A 95 20.34 2.59 8.93
C ASP A 95 21.30 2.19 7.80
N ASN A 96 21.11 2.79 6.61
CA ASN A 96 21.94 2.58 5.43
C ASN A 96 22.08 1.10 5.04
N PHE A 97 20.94 0.40 4.90
CA PHE A 97 20.91 -0.94 4.33
C PHE A 97 20.99 -0.87 2.80
N ASP A 98 21.61 -1.86 2.19
CA ASP A 98 21.70 -1.95 0.72
C ASP A 98 20.33 -2.30 0.12
N CYS A 99 19.54 -3.12 0.84
CA CYS A 99 18.21 -3.53 0.42
C CYS A 99 17.34 -3.84 1.65
N GLY A 100 16.03 -3.62 1.51
CA GLY A 100 14.99 -4.06 2.43
C GLY A 100 14.08 -5.09 1.76
N ILE A 101 13.59 -6.05 2.52
CA ILE A 101 12.64 -7.07 2.03
C ILE A 101 11.49 -7.17 3.01
N MET A 102 10.27 -7.03 2.50
CA MET A 102 9.05 -7.29 3.28
C MET A 102 8.34 -8.53 2.76
N ILE A 103 8.08 -9.47 3.65
CA ILE A 103 7.35 -10.72 3.37
C ILE A 103 5.89 -10.52 3.79
N SER A 104 5.04 -10.22 2.84
CA SER A 104 3.61 -9.99 3.03
C SER A 104 2.85 -9.95 1.71
N ALA A 105 1.60 -10.40 1.73
CA ALA A 105 0.61 -10.17 0.66
C ALA A 105 -0.43 -9.12 1.05
N SER A 106 -0.11 -8.17 1.97
CA SER A 106 -0.98 -7.07 2.39
C SER A 106 -2.37 -7.55 2.84
N HIS A 107 -3.41 -7.20 2.11
CA HIS A 107 -4.81 -7.49 2.43
C HIS A 107 -5.33 -8.86 1.95
N ASN A 108 -4.50 -9.64 1.25
CA ASN A 108 -4.90 -10.97 0.76
C ASN A 108 -5.17 -11.95 1.92
N PRO A 109 -5.89 -13.06 1.68
CA PRO A 109 -6.08 -14.14 2.65
C PRO A 109 -4.75 -14.74 3.13
N TYR A 110 -4.78 -15.47 4.25
CA TYR A 110 -3.57 -15.99 4.91
C TYR A 110 -2.76 -16.99 4.08
N TYR A 111 -3.38 -17.70 3.15
CA TYR A 111 -2.72 -18.70 2.30
C TYR A 111 -1.90 -18.07 1.16
N ASP A 112 -2.21 -16.84 0.79
CA ASP A 112 -1.34 -16.03 -0.07
C ASP A 112 -0.17 -15.46 0.72
N ASN A 113 0.94 -15.20 0.02
CA ASN A 113 2.05 -14.42 0.55
C ASN A 113 2.70 -13.59 -0.56
N GLY A 114 3.69 -12.79 -0.20
CA GLY A 114 4.40 -11.95 -1.14
C GLY A 114 5.81 -11.61 -0.67
N ILE A 115 6.66 -11.26 -1.62
CA ILE A 115 8.00 -10.73 -1.37
C ILE A 115 8.07 -9.37 -2.05
N LYS A 116 8.18 -8.31 -1.24
CA LYS A 116 8.32 -6.92 -1.68
C LYS A 116 9.78 -6.51 -1.52
N LEU A 117 10.39 -5.99 -2.57
CA LEU A 117 11.76 -5.52 -2.56
C LEU A 117 11.79 -4.00 -2.41
N ILE A 118 12.65 -3.51 -1.51
CA ILE A 118 12.78 -2.12 -1.12
C ILE A 118 14.25 -1.73 -1.29
N ASN A 119 14.54 -0.63 -1.96
CA ASN A 119 15.90 -0.15 -2.14
C ASN A 119 16.47 0.51 -0.86
N GLY A 120 17.74 0.84 -0.86
CA GLY A 120 18.41 1.47 0.30
C GLY A 120 17.85 2.85 0.68
N ASN A 121 17.07 3.50 -0.20
CA ASN A 121 16.37 4.75 0.08
C ASN A 121 15.00 4.54 0.76
N GLY A 122 14.61 3.28 1.00
CA GLY A 122 13.30 2.92 1.56
C GLY A 122 12.16 3.06 0.55
N GLU A 123 12.46 3.01 -0.74
CA GLU A 123 11.50 3.08 -1.84
C GLU A 123 11.32 1.70 -2.46
N LYS A 124 10.27 1.50 -3.25
CA LYS A 124 10.14 0.27 -4.05
C LYS A 124 11.37 0.10 -4.93
N MET A 125 11.81 -1.15 -5.06
CA MET A 125 12.93 -1.51 -5.91
C MET A 125 12.67 -1.07 -7.36
N ASP A 126 13.72 -0.58 -8.02
CA ASP A 126 13.69 -0.16 -9.42
C ASP A 126 13.41 -1.35 -10.37
N GLU A 127 12.86 -1.04 -11.54
CA GLU A 127 12.47 -2.06 -12.52
C GLU A 127 13.67 -2.81 -13.11
N GLU A 128 14.83 -2.18 -13.18
CA GLU A 128 16.05 -2.80 -13.68
C GLU A 128 16.52 -3.91 -12.75
N THR A 129 16.61 -3.62 -11.45
CA THR A 129 16.95 -4.63 -10.43
C THR A 129 15.90 -5.75 -10.35
N ILE A 130 14.61 -5.41 -10.46
CA ILE A 130 13.53 -6.41 -10.52
C ILE A 130 13.69 -7.34 -11.72
N ALA A 131 13.97 -6.80 -12.90
CA ALA A 131 14.19 -7.61 -14.11
C ALA A 131 15.36 -8.59 -13.94
N LEU A 132 16.47 -8.16 -13.33
CA LEU A 132 17.61 -9.05 -13.03
C LEU A 132 17.22 -10.18 -12.05
N VAL A 133 16.38 -9.90 -11.06
CA VAL A 133 15.86 -10.94 -10.16
C VAL A 133 15.01 -11.94 -10.93
N GLU A 134 14.13 -11.48 -11.82
CA GLU A 134 13.26 -12.34 -12.63
C GLU A 134 14.07 -13.22 -13.61
N ASP A 135 15.06 -12.65 -14.26
CA ASP A 135 15.98 -13.38 -15.15
C ASP A 135 16.71 -14.50 -14.38
N TYR A 136 17.18 -14.22 -13.17
CA TYR A 136 17.81 -15.23 -12.33
C TYR A 136 16.82 -16.32 -11.87
N LEU A 137 15.58 -15.97 -11.58
CA LEU A 137 14.52 -16.94 -11.27
C LEU A 137 14.24 -17.86 -12.47
N ASP A 138 14.34 -17.34 -13.69
CA ASP A 138 14.21 -18.09 -14.94
C ASP A 138 15.47 -18.93 -15.28
N GLY A 139 16.48 -18.89 -14.43
CA GLY A 139 17.67 -19.75 -14.51
C GLY A 139 18.87 -19.15 -15.25
N LYS A 140 18.82 -17.85 -15.66
CA LYS A 140 19.91 -17.19 -16.32
C LYS A 140 19.82 -15.68 -16.19
N VAL A 141 20.85 -15.01 -15.70
CA VAL A 141 20.92 -13.56 -15.61
C VAL A 141 22.21 -13.03 -16.26
N GLU A 142 22.07 -11.94 -17.01
CA GLU A 142 23.21 -11.19 -17.56
C GLU A 142 23.40 -9.91 -16.76
N VAL A 143 24.50 -9.81 -16.02
CA VAL A 143 24.79 -8.68 -15.14
C VAL A 143 26.29 -8.49 -14.99
N PHE A 144 26.73 -7.24 -14.87
CA PHE A 144 28.14 -6.85 -14.78
C PHE A 144 29.00 -7.30 -15.98
N GLY A 145 28.40 -7.56 -17.14
CA GLY A 145 29.08 -8.02 -18.35
C GLY A 145 29.34 -9.52 -18.41
N GLU A 146 28.76 -10.28 -17.50
CA GLU A 146 28.86 -11.74 -17.41
C GLU A 146 27.49 -12.40 -17.36
N THR A 147 27.43 -13.69 -17.70
CA THR A 147 26.21 -14.49 -17.64
C THR A 147 26.32 -15.51 -16.51
N TYR A 148 25.28 -15.58 -15.66
CA TYR A 148 25.20 -16.52 -14.54
C TYR A 148 23.93 -17.37 -14.65
N GLU A 149 24.09 -18.70 -14.64
CA GLU A 149 23.01 -19.66 -14.37
C GLU A 149 22.86 -19.84 -12.86
N GLU A 150 23.97 -19.85 -12.15
CA GLU A 150 24.08 -19.87 -10.69
C GLU A 150 25.07 -18.80 -10.23
N VAL A 151 24.65 -17.91 -9.33
CA VAL A 151 25.59 -16.95 -8.71
C VAL A 151 26.53 -17.67 -7.73
N PRO A 152 27.78 -17.21 -7.57
CA PRO A 152 28.77 -17.86 -6.70
C PRO A 152 28.28 -17.98 -5.24
N TYR A 153 28.70 -19.05 -4.58
CA TYR A 153 28.56 -19.17 -3.13
C TYR A 153 29.71 -18.45 -2.41
N ALA A 154 29.39 -17.86 -1.27
CA ALA A 154 30.41 -17.39 -0.34
C ALA A 154 31.09 -18.56 0.38
N HIS A 155 32.38 -18.42 0.67
CA HIS A 155 33.16 -19.45 1.34
C HIS A 155 33.86 -18.94 2.58
N LYS A 156 34.03 -19.81 3.57
CA LYS A 156 34.76 -19.55 4.82
C LYS A 156 34.22 -18.29 5.55
N ASP A 157 35.07 -17.35 5.81
CA ASP A 157 34.80 -16.06 6.47
C ASP A 157 33.97 -15.08 5.63
N ARG A 158 33.71 -15.41 4.35
CA ARG A 158 32.83 -14.64 3.47
C ARG A 158 31.35 -15.05 3.56
N ILE A 159 31.03 -16.16 4.24
CA ILE A 159 29.63 -16.54 4.49
C ILE A 159 29.00 -15.48 5.39
N GLY A 160 27.82 -14.97 5.00
CA GLY A 160 27.11 -13.92 5.74
C GLY A 160 26.57 -14.38 7.09
N CYS A 161 26.17 -13.44 7.88
CA CYS A 161 25.61 -13.67 9.21
C CYS A 161 24.12 -13.28 9.30
N THR A 162 23.42 -13.88 10.26
CA THR A 162 22.09 -13.44 10.69
C THR A 162 22.21 -12.53 11.92
N VAL A 163 21.50 -11.42 11.90
CA VAL A 163 21.48 -10.46 13.02
C VAL A 163 20.02 -10.28 13.47
N ASP A 164 19.74 -10.54 14.73
CA ASP A 164 18.47 -10.15 15.36
C ASP A 164 18.45 -8.62 15.51
N TYR A 165 17.54 -7.95 14.77
CA TYR A 165 17.55 -6.50 14.65
C TYR A 165 16.26 -5.84 15.13
N VAL A 166 15.68 -6.34 16.19
CA VAL A 166 14.49 -5.77 16.86
C VAL A 166 14.70 -4.28 17.23
N ALA A 167 15.94 -3.87 17.47
CA ALA A 167 16.29 -2.46 17.71
C ALA A 167 15.87 -1.54 16.55
N GLY A 168 15.96 -1.99 15.29
CA GLY A 168 15.51 -1.25 14.11
C GLY A 168 14.00 -0.99 14.15
N ARG A 169 13.21 -2.04 14.42
CA ARG A 169 11.75 -1.92 14.61
C ARG A 169 11.42 -0.95 15.75
N ASN A 170 12.10 -1.04 16.87
CA ASN A 170 11.85 -0.15 17.99
C ASN A 170 12.20 1.31 17.68
N ARG A 171 13.18 1.58 16.81
CA ARG A 171 13.46 2.93 16.31
C ARG A 171 12.32 3.47 15.46
N TYR A 172 11.71 2.66 14.60
CA TYR A 172 10.53 3.06 13.86
C TYR A 172 9.36 3.42 14.80
N VAL A 173 9.12 2.63 15.84
CA VAL A 173 8.13 2.96 16.89
C VAL A 173 8.48 4.31 17.55
N GLY A 174 9.72 4.50 17.95
CA GLY A 174 10.19 5.78 18.52
C GLY A 174 10.06 6.94 17.55
N TYR A 175 10.33 6.72 16.26
CA TYR A 175 10.10 7.71 15.21
C TYR A 175 8.63 8.12 15.12
N LEU A 176 7.70 7.18 15.04
CA LEU A 176 6.27 7.48 15.01
C LEU A 176 5.83 8.29 16.22
N ILE A 177 6.27 7.90 17.43
CA ILE A 177 5.98 8.63 18.67
C ILE A 177 6.51 10.07 18.58
N SER A 178 7.71 10.26 18.04
CA SER A 178 8.33 11.59 17.89
C SER A 178 7.57 12.53 16.94
N LEU A 179 6.73 11.98 16.07
CA LEU A 179 5.88 12.76 15.16
C LEU A 179 4.59 13.25 15.81
N GLY A 180 4.27 12.76 17.02
CA GLY A 180 3.10 13.18 17.78
C GLY A 180 3.24 14.63 18.27
N MET A 181 2.47 15.55 17.66
CA MET A 181 2.51 16.98 18.01
C MET A 181 1.60 17.34 19.19
N TYR A 182 0.68 16.45 19.54
CA TYR A 182 -0.31 16.65 20.60
C TYR A 182 -0.37 15.44 21.51
N SER A 183 -0.71 15.67 22.77
CA SER A 183 -1.11 14.57 23.68
C SER A 183 -2.53 14.12 23.30
N PHE A 184 -2.72 12.79 23.26
CA PHE A 184 -4.04 12.18 23.02
C PHE A 184 -4.76 11.84 24.35
N LYS A 185 -4.30 12.41 25.47
CA LYS A 185 -4.89 12.16 26.78
C LYS A 185 -6.39 12.48 26.78
N GLY A 186 -7.19 11.50 27.19
CA GLY A 186 -8.65 11.60 27.26
C GLY A 186 -9.39 11.17 25.99
N VAL A 187 -8.67 10.91 24.89
CA VAL A 187 -9.27 10.39 23.65
C VAL A 187 -9.33 8.87 23.68
N LYS A 188 -10.50 8.32 23.38
CA LYS A 188 -10.76 6.88 23.25
C LYS A 188 -10.60 6.47 21.79
N VAL A 189 -9.61 5.65 21.50
CA VAL A 189 -9.23 5.24 20.14
C VAL A 189 -9.45 3.75 19.96
N GLY A 190 -10.25 3.37 18.97
CA GLY A 190 -10.37 1.99 18.48
C GLY A 190 -9.26 1.65 17.50
N LEU A 191 -8.64 0.50 17.62
CA LEU A 191 -7.61 0.02 16.71
C LEU A 191 -7.96 -1.38 16.24
N ASP A 192 -8.20 -1.55 14.94
CA ASP A 192 -8.31 -2.86 14.30
C ASP A 192 -7.00 -3.19 13.61
N CYS A 193 -6.30 -4.17 14.16
CA CYS A 193 -4.96 -4.54 13.67
C CYS A 193 -4.97 -5.68 12.63
N ALA A 194 -6.14 -6.06 12.10
CA ALA A 194 -6.29 -7.11 11.08
C ALA A 194 -5.64 -8.46 11.43
N ASN A 195 -5.32 -8.73 12.70
CA ASN A 195 -4.39 -9.79 13.12
C ASN A 195 -3.07 -9.78 12.34
N GLY A 196 -2.67 -8.62 11.83
CA GLY A 196 -1.50 -8.35 11.00
C GLY A 196 -0.35 -7.71 11.76
N SER A 197 0.55 -7.10 11.04
CA SER A 197 1.82 -6.56 11.54
C SER A 197 1.69 -5.40 12.53
N SER A 198 0.59 -4.67 12.50
CA SER A 198 0.35 -3.52 13.38
C SER A 198 0.00 -3.89 14.83
N TRP A 199 -0.31 -5.17 15.11
CA TRP A 199 -0.90 -5.65 16.36
C TRP A 199 -0.19 -5.19 17.64
N ASN A 200 1.13 -5.11 17.63
CA ASN A 200 1.94 -4.68 18.77
C ASN A 200 2.54 -3.27 18.61
N ILE A 201 2.51 -2.71 17.40
CA ILE A 201 3.09 -1.39 17.10
C ILE A 201 2.08 -0.29 17.30
N ALA A 202 0.88 -0.40 16.72
CA ALA A 202 -0.12 0.65 16.76
C ALA A 202 -0.50 1.01 18.21
N LYS A 203 -0.85 0.01 19.02
CA LYS A 203 -1.17 0.21 20.44
C LYS A 203 -0.04 0.90 21.18
N ALA A 204 1.20 0.44 21.02
CA ALA A 204 2.36 1.01 21.72
C ALA A 204 2.57 2.50 21.40
N VAL A 205 2.37 2.89 20.15
CA VAL A 205 2.49 4.29 19.68
C VAL A 205 1.38 5.15 20.30
N PHE A 206 0.12 4.71 20.20
CA PHE A 206 -1.03 5.47 20.73
C PHE A 206 -1.01 5.59 22.26
N ASP A 207 -0.65 4.52 22.98
CA ASP A 207 -0.51 4.54 24.45
C ASP A 207 0.60 5.51 24.89
N ALA A 208 1.75 5.51 24.19
CA ALA A 208 2.84 6.43 24.46
C ALA A 208 2.45 7.90 24.28
N LEU A 209 1.52 8.19 23.36
CA LEU A 209 0.96 9.53 23.14
C LEU A 209 -0.22 9.85 24.08
N GLY A 210 -0.61 8.91 24.94
CA GLY A 210 -1.59 9.09 26.02
C GLY A 210 -3.03 8.77 25.66
N ALA A 211 -3.30 8.16 24.51
CA ALA A 211 -4.65 7.71 24.13
C ALA A 211 -5.13 6.58 25.05
N LYS A 212 -6.45 6.48 25.23
CA LYS A 212 -7.08 5.28 25.78
C LYS A 212 -7.42 4.34 24.62
N THR A 213 -6.58 3.33 24.41
CA THR A 213 -6.72 2.41 23.28
C THR A 213 -7.66 1.24 23.57
N TYR A 214 -8.47 0.90 22.58
CA TYR A 214 -9.36 -0.24 22.53
C TYR A 214 -9.02 -1.03 21.27
N VAL A 215 -8.43 -2.22 21.45
CA VAL A 215 -7.82 -2.97 20.33
C VAL A 215 -8.64 -4.21 20.03
N ILE A 216 -8.94 -4.43 18.76
CA ILE A 216 -9.53 -5.66 18.24
C ILE A 216 -8.61 -6.27 17.19
N ASN A 217 -8.82 -7.57 16.88
CA ASN A 217 -8.06 -8.30 15.88
C ASN A 217 -6.54 -8.16 16.05
N ALA A 218 -6.05 -8.39 17.27
CA ALA A 218 -4.65 -8.25 17.66
C ALA A 218 -4.07 -9.53 18.30
N GLN A 219 -4.59 -10.68 17.90
CA GLN A 219 -4.14 -12.01 18.36
C GLN A 219 -3.85 -12.91 17.15
N PRO A 220 -2.77 -12.64 16.41
CA PRO A 220 -2.43 -13.40 15.22
C PRO A 220 -2.09 -14.85 15.55
N ASP A 221 -2.67 -15.81 14.82
CA ASP A 221 -2.40 -17.24 14.91
C ASP A 221 -1.70 -17.84 13.68
N GLY A 222 -1.42 -16.97 12.69
CA GLY A 222 -0.79 -17.34 11.42
C GLY A 222 -1.78 -17.64 10.30
N THR A 223 -3.08 -17.77 10.61
CA THR A 223 -4.13 -18.12 9.65
C THR A 223 -5.30 -17.14 9.65
N ASN A 224 -5.35 -16.23 10.61
CA ASN A 224 -6.47 -15.31 10.82
C ASN A 224 -6.21 -13.87 10.34
N ILE A 225 -5.08 -13.59 9.68
CA ILE A 225 -4.79 -12.26 9.12
C ILE A 225 -5.86 -11.84 8.11
N ASN A 226 -6.36 -10.61 8.20
CA ASN A 226 -7.42 -10.04 7.35
C ASN A 226 -8.76 -10.81 7.36
N ASN A 227 -8.91 -11.83 8.17
CA ASN A 227 -10.13 -12.63 8.19
C ASN A 227 -11.24 -11.90 8.96
N ASN A 228 -12.21 -11.33 8.24
CA ASN A 228 -13.24 -10.46 8.77
C ASN A 228 -12.67 -9.36 9.68
N ALA A 229 -11.55 -8.77 9.30
CA ALA A 229 -10.76 -7.87 10.12
C ALA A 229 -10.03 -6.83 9.27
N GLY A 230 -9.73 -5.69 9.88
CA GLY A 230 -8.91 -4.64 9.30
C GLY A 230 -9.61 -3.80 8.23
N SER A 231 -8.82 -3.13 7.41
CA SER A 231 -9.32 -2.12 6.46
C SER A 231 -10.20 -2.66 5.33
N THR A 232 -10.14 -3.95 5.04
CA THR A 232 -11.00 -4.60 4.04
C THR A 232 -12.33 -5.12 4.60
N HIS A 233 -12.50 -5.11 5.93
CA HIS A 233 -13.67 -5.56 6.66
C HIS A 233 -13.98 -4.60 7.81
N ILE A 234 -14.31 -3.36 7.44
CA ILE A 234 -14.41 -2.23 8.37
C ILE A 234 -15.63 -2.30 9.30
N GLU A 235 -16.63 -3.10 8.96
CA GLU A 235 -17.93 -3.17 9.65
C GLU A 235 -17.77 -3.57 11.13
N GLY A 236 -16.78 -4.44 11.41
CA GLY A 236 -16.44 -4.83 12.77
C GLY A 236 -16.00 -3.65 13.63
N LEU A 237 -15.12 -2.79 13.08
CA LEU A 237 -14.64 -1.60 13.77
C LEU A 237 -15.74 -0.53 13.87
N GLN A 238 -16.57 -0.34 12.82
CA GLN A 238 -17.70 0.60 12.85
C GLN A 238 -18.64 0.30 14.02
N LYS A 239 -19.06 -0.96 14.14
CA LYS A 239 -19.87 -1.42 15.25
C LYS A 239 -19.17 -1.23 16.59
N TYR A 240 -17.90 -1.58 16.68
CA TYR A 240 -17.11 -1.50 17.91
C TYR A 240 -16.95 -0.07 18.44
N VAL A 241 -16.73 0.90 17.53
CA VAL A 241 -16.64 2.33 17.86
C VAL A 241 -17.94 2.82 18.50
N VAL A 242 -19.09 2.51 17.88
CA VAL A 242 -20.41 2.95 18.37
C VAL A 242 -20.75 2.28 19.69
N ASP A 243 -20.61 0.95 19.78
CA ASP A 243 -20.99 0.17 20.97
C ASP A 243 -20.19 0.57 22.23
N ASN A 244 -18.93 1.01 22.04
CA ASN A 244 -18.05 1.41 23.15
C ASN A 244 -17.94 2.93 23.36
N GLY A 245 -18.67 3.73 22.56
CA GLY A 245 -18.63 5.19 22.63
C GLY A 245 -17.20 5.72 22.48
N LEU A 246 -16.51 5.25 21.44
CA LEU A 246 -15.15 5.69 21.13
C LEU A 246 -15.18 7.00 20.33
N ASP A 247 -14.11 7.77 20.42
CA ASP A 247 -14.04 9.07 19.74
C ASP A 247 -13.64 8.90 18.25
N VAL A 248 -12.90 7.82 17.93
CA VAL A 248 -12.43 7.49 16.58
C VAL A 248 -11.97 6.04 16.54
N GLY A 249 -12.04 5.41 15.36
CA GLY A 249 -11.46 4.10 15.07
C GLY A 249 -10.48 4.17 13.90
N PHE A 250 -9.43 3.32 13.91
CA PHE A 250 -8.50 3.14 12.82
C PHE A 250 -8.34 1.66 12.51
N ALA A 251 -8.50 1.29 11.23
CA ALA A 251 -8.31 -0.07 10.75
C ALA A 251 -7.12 -0.12 9.80
N TYR A 252 -6.24 -1.08 10.01
CA TYR A 252 -5.07 -1.33 9.17
C TYR A 252 -5.30 -2.58 8.32
N ASP A 253 -4.49 -2.77 7.28
CA ASP A 253 -4.39 -4.05 6.58
C ASP A 253 -3.23 -4.90 7.14
N GLY A 254 -2.99 -6.07 6.55
CA GLY A 254 -2.08 -7.07 7.11
C GLY A 254 -0.65 -6.60 7.35
N ASP A 255 -0.11 -5.73 6.50
CA ASP A 255 1.24 -5.14 6.66
C ASP A 255 1.24 -3.64 6.98
N ALA A 256 0.05 -3.11 7.27
CA ALA A 256 -0.20 -1.78 7.78
C ALA A 256 0.38 -0.63 6.94
N ASP A 257 0.43 -0.81 5.62
CA ASP A 257 0.71 0.28 4.70
C ASP A 257 -0.55 1.10 4.37
N ARG A 258 -1.75 0.59 4.76
CA ARG A 258 -3.06 1.24 4.63
C ARG A 258 -3.68 1.55 5.98
N CYS A 259 -4.51 2.61 5.99
CA CYS A 259 -5.37 2.97 7.13
C CYS A 259 -6.71 3.50 6.63
N LEU A 260 -7.80 2.97 7.16
CA LEU A 260 -9.12 3.58 7.08
C LEU A 260 -9.54 4.05 8.47
N CYS A 261 -10.35 5.11 8.53
CA CYS A 261 -10.85 5.65 9.78
C CYS A 261 -12.34 5.39 9.92
N VAL A 262 -12.80 5.38 11.17
CA VAL A 262 -14.22 5.34 11.54
C VAL A 262 -14.48 6.51 12.47
N ASP A 263 -15.49 7.33 12.16
CA ASP A 263 -15.86 8.45 13.02
C ASP A 263 -16.62 7.98 14.27
N GLU A 264 -16.88 8.87 15.20
CA GLU A 264 -17.59 8.59 16.46
C GLU A 264 -19.06 8.15 16.29
N LYS A 265 -19.60 8.26 15.06
CA LYS A 265 -20.95 7.82 14.69
C LYS A 265 -20.97 6.47 13.98
N GLY A 266 -19.77 5.90 13.73
CA GLY A 266 -19.62 4.65 13.01
C GLY A 266 -19.52 4.80 11.46
N ASN A 267 -19.41 6.01 10.93
CA ASN A 267 -19.26 6.21 9.50
C ASN A 267 -17.83 5.96 9.05
N LEU A 268 -17.69 5.39 7.87
CA LEU A 268 -16.39 5.21 7.21
C LEU A 268 -15.80 6.56 6.77
N VAL A 269 -14.54 6.76 7.07
CA VAL A 269 -13.69 7.84 6.56
C VAL A 269 -12.56 7.15 5.78
N ASP A 270 -12.75 7.00 4.48
CA ASP A 270 -11.85 6.28 3.59
C ASP A 270 -10.62 7.12 3.18
N GLY A 271 -9.78 6.57 2.28
CA GLY A 271 -8.57 7.27 1.83
C GLY A 271 -8.86 8.60 1.15
N ASP A 272 -9.95 8.72 0.41
CA ASP A 272 -10.36 9.97 -0.23
C ASP A 272 -10.74 11.02 0.81
N ALA A 273 -11.50 10.63 1.83
CA ALA A 273 -11.85 11.51 2.94
C ALA A 273 -10.61 11.92 3.76
N ILE A 274 -9.65 11.02 3.95
CA ILE A 274 -8.35 11.34 4.59
C ILE A 274 -7.57 12.36 3.76
N LEU A 275 -7.49 12.18 2.44
CA LEU A 275 -6.85 13.13 1.53
C LEU A 275 -7.53 14.50 1.56
N TYR A 276 -8.87 14.54 1.60
CA TYR A 276 -9.64 15.76 1.76
C TYR A 276 -9.31 16.47 3.07
N ILE A 277 -9.42 15.78 4.19
CA ILE A 277 -9.20 16.33 5.54
C ILE A 277 -7.79 16.90 5.65
N TYR A 278 -6.78 16.09 5.28
CA TYR A 278 -5.39 16.51 5.48
C TYR A 278 -4.92 17.51 4.44
N GLY A 279 -5.39 17.41 3.20
CA GLY A 279 -5.15 18.40 2.14
C GLY A 279 -5.68 19.78 2.52
N LYS A 280 -6.92 19.85 3.01
CA LYS A 280 -7.55 21.07 3.55
C LYS A 280 -6.73 21.65 4.72
N TYR A 281 -6.38 20.79 5.69
CA TYR A 281 -5.55 21.19 6.85
C TYR A 281 -4.17 21.72 6.45
N MET A 282 -3.50 21.06 5.50
CA MET A 282 -2.21 21.54 4.98
C MET A 282 -2.34 22.89 4.28
N LYS A 283 -3.39 23.09 3.46
CA LYS A 283 -3.64 24.35 2.76
C LYS A 283 -3.86 25.50 3.74
N GLU A 284 -4.72 25.32 4.71
CA GLU A 284 -5.01 26.33 5.75
C GLU A 284 -3.75 26.76 6.53
N ARG A 285 -2.79 25.88 6.67
CA ARG A 285 -1.51 26.13 7.36
C ARG A 285 -0.37 26.57 6.43
N GLY A 286 -0.63 26.74 5.14
CA GLY A 286 0.40 27.06 4.14
C GLY A 286 1.46 25.96 3.97
N LYS A 287 1.09 24.70 4.24
CA LYS A 287 1.97 23.53 4.15
C LYS A 287 1.79 22.71 2.87
N LEU A 288 0.73 22.96 2.10
CA LEU A 288 0.49 22.36 0.79
C LEU A 288 1.26 23.11 -0.28
N LEU A 289 2.59 22.93 -0.31
CA LEU A 289 3.53 23.79 -1.05
C LEU A 289 3.25 23.86 -2.55
N THR A 290 2.84 22.76 -3.18
CA THR A 290 2.47 22.70 -4.60
C THR A 290 1.00 23.04 -4.84
N ASN A 291 0.24 23.30 -3.78
CA ASN A 291 -1.22 23.38 -3.79
C ASN A 291 -1.90 22.17 -4.46
N THR A 292 -1.25 21.01 -4.46
CA THR A 292 -1.71 19.80 -5.18
C THR A 292 -1.73 18.59 -4.25
N VAL A 293 -2.84 17.82 -4.31
CA VAL A 293 -2.98 16.48 -3.73
C VAL A 293 -2.94 15.45 -4.86
N VAL A 294 -2.15 14.40 -4.71
CA VAL A 294 -2.04 13.36 -5.73
C VAL A 294 -3.00 12.21 -5.41
N THR A 295 -3.82 11.83 -6.38
CA THR A 295 -4.84 10.79 -6.27
C THR A 295 -4.71 9.79 -7.42
N THR A 296 -5.55 8.78 -7.46
CA THR A 296 -5.67 7.90 -8.63
C THR A 296 -6.98 8.15 -9.37
N VAL A 297 -7.10 7.61 -10.57
CA VAL A 297 -8.34 7.66 -11.35
C VAL A 297 -9.53 6.98 -10.64
N MET A 298 -9.29 6.25 -9.56
CA MET A 298 -10.33 5.59 -8.75
C MET A 298 -10.88 6.44 -7.61
N SER A 299 -10.24 7.57 -7.27
CA SER A 299 -10.76 8.47 -6.23
C SER A 299 -12.14 9.01 -6.60
N ASN A 300 -13.02 9.12 -5.62
CA ASN A 300 -14.42 9.49 -5.83
C ASN A 300 -14.58 10.88 -6.47
N PHE A 301 -15.53 11.03 -7.36
CA PHE A 301 -15.81 12.29 -8.05
C PHE A 301 -16.07 13.45 -7.08
N GLY A 302 -16.71 13.16 -5.94
CA GLY A 302 -16.96 14.15 -4.90
C GLY A 302 -15.70 14.73 -4.26
N LEU A 303 -14.60 13.97 -4.22
CA LEU A 303 -13.32 14.48 -3.75
C LEU A 303 -12.83 15.62 -4.66
N TYR A 304 -12.92 15.44 -5.97
CA TYR A 304 -12.48 16.46 -6.94
C TYR A 304 -13.32 17.73 -6.83
N LYS A 305 -14.64 17.59 -6.72
CA LYS A 305 -15.53 18.74 -6.50
C LYS A 305 -15.20 19.49 -5.20
N ALA A 306 -14.96 18.76 -4.13
CA ALA A 306 -14.57 19.37 -2.86
C ALA A 306 -13.20 20.09 -2.95
N PHE A 307 -12.25 19.54 -3.72
CA PHE A 307 -10.99 20.21 -3.96
C PHE A 307 -11.14 21.48 -4.83
N ASP A 308 -11.99 21.44 -5.85
CA ASP A 308 -12.31 22.61 -6.69
C ASP A 308 -12.89 23.74 -5.84
N GLU A 309 -13.85 23.45 -4.94
CA GLU A 309 -14.44 24.42 -4.02
C GLU A 309 -13.39 25.02 -3.05
N LEU A 310 -12.44 24.20 -2.61
CA LEU A 310 -11.35 24.66 -1.75
C LEU A 310 -10.21 25.35 -2.53
N GLY A 311 -10.23 25.33 -3.87
CA GLY A 311 -9.14 25.79 -4.72
C GLY A 311 -7.85 24.98 -4.53
N ILE A 312 -7.96 23.68 -4.20
CA ILE A 312 -6.85 22.73 -4.12
C ILE A 312 -6.71 22.06 -5.48
N GLY A 313 -5.51 22.10 -6.06
CA GLY A 313 -5.18 21.33 -7.25
C GLY A 313 -5.06 19.84 -6.95
N TYR A 314 -5.31 19.01 -7.96
CA TYR A 314 -5.15 17.56 -7.83
C TYR A 314 -4.54 16.96 -9.10
N ALA A 315 -3.81 15.84 -8.91
CA ALA A 315 -3.32 15.02 -10.00
C ALA A 315 -3.97 13.63 -9.91
N LYS A 316 -4.37 13.10 -11.08
CA LYS A 316 -4.97 11.76 -11.21
C LYS A 316 -3.95 10.84 -11.87
N THR A 317 -3.40 9.89 -11.13
CA THR A 317 -2.50 8.89 -11.69
C THR A 317 -3.25 7.61 -12.06
N ALA A 318 -2.57 6.69 -12.73
CA ALA A 318 -3.03 5.31 -12.83
C ALA A 318 -3.15 4.68 -11.43
N VAL A 319 -3.93 3.60 -11.33
CA VAL A 319 -4.10 2.85 -10.07
C VAL A 319 -2.80 2.18 -9.69
N GLY A 320 -2.38 2.36 -8.46
CA GLY A 320 -1.17 1.82 -7.86
C GLY A 320 -0.34 2.90 -7.18
N ASP A 321 0.04 2.62 -5.95
CA ASP A 321 0.82 3.52 -5.09
C ASP A 321 2.16 3.94 -5.71
N LYS A 322 2.77 3.09 -6.56
CA LYS A 322 3.96 3.41 -7.35
C LYS A 322 3.76 4.67 -8.18
N TYR A 323 2.67 4.75 -8.94
CA TYR A 323 2.39 5.91 -9.81
C TYR A 323 2.09 7.17 -9.00
N VAL A 324 1.42 7.01 -7.85
CA VAL A 324 1.18 8.12 -6.91
C VAL A 324 2.52 8.66 -6.40
N TYR A 325 3.41 7.77 -5.92
CA TYR A 325 4.70 8.18 -5.37
C TYR A 325 5.63 8.80 -6.43
N GLU A 326 5.72 8.18 -7.61
CA GLU A 326 6.50 8.72 -8.73
C GLU A 326 6.07 10.15 -9.09
N TYR A 327 4.76 10.38 -9.24
CA TYR A 327 4.23 11.71 -9.52
C TYR A 327 4.56 12.70 -8.39
N MET A 328 4.37 12.28 -7.13
CA MET A 328 4.69 13.11 -5.96
C MET A 328 6.15 13.52 -5.95
N ASN A 329 7.05 12.59 -6.21
CA ASN A 329 8.49 12.83 -6.18
C ASN A 329 8.93 13.77 -7.31
N GLN A 330 8.46 13.52 -8.54
CA GLN A 330 8.77 14.36 -9.70
C GLN A 330 8.27 15.79 -9.58
N ASN A 331 7.13 16.00 -8.92
CA ASN A 331 6.46 17.30 -8.82
C ASN A 331 6.58 17.97 -7.43
N GLY A 332 7.29 17.35 -6.49
CA GLY A 332 7.47 17.87 -5.13
C GLY A 332 6.19 17.93 -4.29
N CYS A 333 5.20 17.08 -4.60
CA CYS A 333 3.94 17.01 -3.86
C CYS A 333 4.13 16.40 -2.48
N ARG A 334 3.40 16.91 -1.49
CA ARG A 334 3.59 16.55 -0.08
C ARG A 334 2.64 15.48 0.43
N ILE A 335 1.53 15.28 -0.26
CA ILE A 335 0.50 14.28 0.09
C ILE A 335 -0.07 13.67 -1.18
N GLY A 336 -0.30 12.38 -1.12
CA GLY A 336 -0.99 11.63 -2.15
C GLY A 336 -1.44 10.29 -1.61
N GLY A 337 -2.30 9.60 -2.35
CA GLY A 337 -2.78 8.30 -1.92
C GLY A 337 -3.95 7.77 -2.74
N GLU A 338 -4.53 6.72 -2.22
CA GLU A 338 -5.62 5.98 -2.85
C GLU A 338 -6.82 5.87 -1.89
N GLN A 339 -8.02 5.72 -2.45
CA GLN A 339 -9.24 5.48 -1.68
C GLN A 339 -9.12 4.29 -0.71
N SER A 340 -8.32 3.30 -1.05
CA SER A 340 -8.02 2.13 -0.21
C SER A 340 -7.34 2.44 1.13
N GLY A 341 -6.93 3.70 1.36
CA GLY A 341 -6.24 4.13 2.57
C GLY A 341 -4.72 4.06 2.52
N HIS A 342 -4.12 3.77 1.35
CA HIS A 342 -2.67 3.88 1.15
C HIS A 342 -2.31 5.35 0.96
N ILE A 343 -1.92 6.01 2.04
CA ILE A 343 -1.64 7.46 2.06
C ILE A 343 -0.14 7.71 2.28
N ILE A 344 0.44 8.51 1.40
CA ILE A 344 1.86 8.86 1.41
C ILE A 344 2.01 10.30 1.87
N PHE A 345 2.78 10.52 2.92
CA PHE A 345 3.23 11.82 3.40
C PHE A 345 4.72 11.97 3.08
N SER A 346 5.09 12.47 1.90
CA SER A 346 6.47 12.46 1.38
C SER A 346 7.51 13.12 2.28
N LYS A 347 7.09 13.98 3.21
CA LYS A 347 7.97 14.55 4.23
C LYS A 347 8.46 13.50 5.23
N TYR A 348 7.71 12.44 5.45
CA TYR A 348 7.89 11.50 6.57
C TYR A 348 8.19 10.08 6.10
N ALA A 349 7.60 9.66 4.99
CA ALA A 349 7.71 8.31 4.47
C ALA A 349 7.79 8.30 2.93
N SER A 350 8.45 7.29 2.38
CA SER A 350 8.57 7.01 0.93
C SER A 350 7.49 6.06 0.41
N THR A 351 6.63 5.56 1.30
CA THR A 351 5.51 4.66 0.98
C THR A 351 4.32 5.00 1.88
N GLY A 352 3.18 4.37 1.65
CA GLY A 352 2.04 4.45 2.56
C GLY A 352 2.41 3.93 3.94
N ASP A 353 1.89 4.59 4.97
CA ASP A 353 2.09 4.21 6.36
C ASP A 353 0.79 4.41 7.12
N GLY A 354 0.12 3.30 7.43
CA GLY A 354 -1.19 3.33 8.07
C GLY A 354 -1.14 3.91 9.47
N ILE A 355 -0.09 3.61 10.25
CA ILE A 355 0.02 4.13 11.62
C ILE A 355 0.36 5.62 11.58
N LEU A 356 1.24 6.07 10.70
CA LEU A 356 1.49 7.49 10.47
C LEU A 356 0.20 8.19 10.03
N THR A 357 -0.57 7.60 9.12
CA THR A 357 -1.85 8.16 8.66
C THR A 357 -2.82 8.37 9.81
N SER A 358 -2.98 7.38 10.69
CA SER A 358 -3.83 7.51 11.87
C SER A 358 -3.34 8.60 12.83
N LEU A 359 -2.01 8.75 13.03
CA LEU A 359 -1.44 9.85 13.81
C LEU A 359 -1.71 11.21 13.18
N LYS A 360 -1.67 11.32 11.84
CA LYS A 360 -1.97 12.55 11.12
C LYS A 360 -3.45 12.93 11.22
N MET A 361 -4.36 11.98 11.23
CA MET A 361 -5.77 12.24 11.49
C MET A 361 -6.00 12.71 12.93
N MET A 362 -5.35 12.08 13.92
CA MET A 362 -5.37 12.56 15.30
C MET A 362 -4.79 13.98 15.44
N GLU A 363 -3.72 14.30 14.70
CA GLU A 363 -3.16 15.66 14.67
C GLU A 363 -4.22 16.69 14.26
N VAL A 364 -4.99 16.41 13.21
CA VAL A 364 -6.05 17.32 12.74
C VAL A 364 -7.16 17.44 13.76
N MET A 365 -7.65 16.32 14.33
CA MET A 365 -8.67 16.33 15.38
C MET A 365 -8.26 17.21 16.58
N MET A 366 -7.03 17.04 17.06
CA MET A 366 -6.52 17.81 18.21
C MET A 366 -6.31 19.29 17.85
N ALA A 367 -5.73 19.58 16.69
CA ALA A 367 -5.49 20.95 16.24
C ALA A 367 -6.76 21.76 16.05
N LYS A 368 -7.79 21.11 15.49
CA LYS A 368 -9.10 21.74 15.22
C LYS A 368 -10.06 21.65 16.41
N LYS A 369 -9.75 20.84 17.42
CA LYS A 369 -10.66 20.50 18.51
C LYS A 369 -12.02 20.00 17.98
N ALA A 370 -11.99 19.20 16.93
CA ALA A 370 -13.16 18.72 16.20
C ALA A 370 -13.22 17.19 16.23
N LYS A 371 -14.42 16.66 16.18
CA LYS A 371 -14.67 15.24 15.97
C LYS A 371 -14.38 14.85 14.52
N MET A 372 -14.13 13.57 14.28
CA MET A 372 -13.83 13.08 12.94
C MET A 372 -14.96 13.37 11.95
N SER A 373 -16.23 13.19 12.37
CA SER A 373 -17.40 13.49 11.54
C SER A 373 -17.54 14.96 11.12
N GLN A 374 -16.96 15.88 11.89
CA GLN A 374 -16.96 17.30 11.56
C GLN A 374 -15.85 17.64 10.55
N LEU A 375 -14.79 16.85 10.51
CA LEU A 375 -13.68 17.08 9.58
C LEU A 375 -14.03 16.69 8.13
N THR A 376 -15.01 15.81 7.95
CA THR A 376 -15.54 15.41 6.64
C THR A 376 -16.60 16.36 6.09
N GLU A 377 -17.04 17.37 6.85
CA GLU A 377 -17.99 18.36 6.37
C GLU A 377 -17.47 19.10 5.13
N GLY A 378 -18.30 19.12 4.09
CA GLY A 378 -17.98 19.67 2.77
C GLY A 378 -17.48 18.62 1.77
N LEU A 379 -17.32 17.35 2.18
CA LEU A 379 -17.07 16.25 1.26
C LEU A 379 -18.37 15.46 1.03
N THR A 380 -18.83 15.42 -0.20
CA THR A 380 -19.96 14.58 -0.62
C THR A 380 -19.41 13.37 -1.36
N ILE A 381 -19.70 12.16 -0.89
CA ILE A 381 -19.35 10.93 -1.60
C ILE A 381 -20.46 10.61 -2.60
N TYR A 382 -20.11 10.56 -3.86
CA TYR A 382 -21.03 10.18 -4.92
C TYR A 382 -21.24 8.67 -4.95
N PRO A 383 -22.49 8.20 -5.06
CA PRO A 383 -22.78 6.80 -5.36
C PRO A 383 -21.99 6.30 -6.55
N GLN A 384 -21.53 5.06 -6.48
CA GLN A 384 -20.73 4.41 -7.51
C GLN A 384 -21.32 3.05 -7.87
N VAL A 385 -21.42 2.77 -9.16
CA VAL A 385 -21.70 1.43 -9.67
C VAL A 385 -20.55 0.99 -10.56
N LEU A 386 -19.97 -0.17 -10.25
CA LEU A 386 -18.92 -0.82 -11.02
C LEU A 386 -19.43 -2.16 -11.56
N GLU A 387 -19.39 -2.34 -12.88
CA GLU A 387 -19.68 -3.60 -13.55
C GLU A 387 -18.40 -4.18 -14.16
N ASN A 388 -18.13 -5.44 -13.85
CA ASN A 388 -17.02 -6.19 -14.43
C ASN A 388 -17.55 -7.05 -15.59
N VAL A 389 -17.31 -6.63 -16.81
CA VAL A 389 -17.76 -7.33 -18.02
C VAL A 389 -16.66 -8.27 -18.48
N ARG A 390 -16.95 -9.58 -18.49
CA ARG A 390 -16.02 -10.57 -19.04
C ARG A 390 -15.98 -10.47 -20.56
N VAL A 391 -14.78 -10.28 -21.11
CA VAL A 391 -14.58 -10.02 -22.55
C VAL A 391 -13.55 -10.98 -23.14
N VAL A 392 -13.68 -11.25 -24.44
CA VAL A 392 -12.75 -12.13 -25.19
C VAL A 392 -11.39 -11.43 -25.34
N ASP A 393 -11.41 -10.16 -25.72
CA ASP A 393 -10.23 -9.31 -25.86
C ASP A 393 -10.55 -7.94 -25.23
N LYS A 394 -9.89 -7.66 -24.12
CA LYS A 394 -10.13 -6.43 -23.34
C LYS A 394 -9.68 -5.17 -24.07
N THR A 395 -8.58 -5.24 -24.81
CA THR A 395 -8.07 -4.10 -25.58
C THR A 395 -8.97 -3.81 -26.77
N ALA A 396 -9.38 -4.84 -27.53
CA ALA A 396 -10.33 -4.68 -28.61
C ALA A 396 -11.68 -4.11 -28.13
N ALA A 397 -12.17 -4.55 -26.96
CA ALA A 397 -13.40 -4.05 -26.38
C ALA A 397 -13.30 -2.57 -25.95
N GLN A 398 -12.17 -2.18 -25.34
CA GLN A 398 -11.94 -0.79 -24.91
C GLN A 398 -11.73 0.16 -26.09
N GLU A 399 -11.06 -0.31 -27.14
CA GLU A 399 -10.73 0.50 -28.32
C GLU A 399 -11.85 0.56 -29.37
N ASP A 400 -12.91 -0.25 -29.21
CA ASP A 400 -14.06 -0.26 -30.14
C ASP A 400 -14.70 1.13 -30.29
N PRO A 401 -14.86 1.64 -31.52
CA PRO A 401 -15.40 2.98 -31.76
C PRO A 401 -16.81 3.20 -31.20
N ASP A 402 -17.66 2.18 -31.22
CA ASP A 402 -19.04 2.29 -30.72
C ASP A 402 -19.07 2.27 -29.18
N VAL A 403 -18.17 1.50 -28.54
CA VAL A 403 -17.99 1.54 -27.07
C VAL A 403 -17.47 2.92 -26.65
N LYS A 404 -16.46 3.46 -27.33
CA LYS A 404 -15.96 4.83 -27.08
C LYS A 404 -17.04 5.89 -27.30
N ALA A 405 -17.87 5.75 -28.33
CA ALA A 405 -18.98 6.67 -28.57
C ALA A 405 -20.03 6.60 -27.46
N ALA A 406 -20.34 5.40 -26.95
CA ALA A 406 -21.26 5.22 -25.83
C ALA A 406 -20.71 5.84 -24.52
N VAL A 407 -19.42 5.66 -24.25
CA VAL A 407 -18.74 6.29 -23.10
C VAL A 407 -18.83 7.81 -23.21
N LYS A 408 -18.49 8.38 -24.36
CA LYS A 408 -18.57 9.82 -24.61
C LYS A 408 -20.00 10.37 -24.44
N ALA A 409 -21.01 9.67 -24.94
CA ALA A 409 -22.40 10.06 -24.76
C ALA A 409 -22.83 10.08 -23.29
N VAL A 410 -22.31 9.15 -22.47
CA VAL A 410 -22.54 9.13 -21.02
C VAL A 410 -21.77 10.28 -20.34
N GLU A 411 -20.53 10.56 -20.73
CA GLU A 411 -19.76 11.72 -20.21
C GLU A 411 -20.49 13.02 -20.46
N GLU A 412 -21.00 13.24 -21.70
CA GLU A 412 -21.77 14.42 -22.08
C GLU A 412 -23.10 14.53 -21.29
N ALA A 413 -23.76 13.38 -21.05
CA ALA A 413 -25.00 13.35 -20.29
C ALA A 413 -24.82 13.59 -18.79
N LEU A 414 -23.70 13.15 -18.20
CA LEU A 414 -23.37 13.37 -16.80
C LEU A 414 -22.86 14.82 -16.56
N GLY A 415 -22.08 15.38 -17.50
CA GLY A 415 -21.51 16.72 -17.36
C GLY A 415 -20.81 16.89 -15.99
N ASP A 416 -21.26 17.90 -15.23
CA ASP A 416 -20.72 18.21 -13.91
C ASP A 416 -21.40 17.45 -12.76
N THR A 417 -22.31 16.52 -13.06
CA THR A 417 -23.09 15.77 -12.03
C THR A 417 -22.57 14.34 -11.81
N GLY A 418 -21.54 13.93 -12.55
CA GLY A 418 -20.97 12.60 -12.40
C GLY A 418 -19.81 12.35 -13.35
N ARG A 419 -19.35 11.11 -13.41
CA ARG A 419 -18.33 10.66 -14.36
C ARG A 419 -18.51 9.19 -14.71
N ILE A 420 -17.93 8.80 -15.84
CA ILE A 420 -17.74 7.40 -16.22
C ILE A 420 -16.25 7.11 -16.37
N LEU A 421 -15.84 5.90 -15.99
CA LEU A 421 -14.51 5.36 -16.20
C LEU A 421 -14.63 3.95 -16.77
N VAL A 422 -14.06 3.73 -17.95
CA VAL A 422 -13.97 2.41 -18.57
C VAL A 422 -12.50 2.04 -18.70
N ARG A 423 -12.11 0.89 -18.16
CA ARG A 423 -10.71 0.43 -18.18
C ARG A 423 -10.59 -1.09 -18.21
N GLU A 424 -9.49 -1.56 -18.75
CA GLU A 424 -9.09 -2.96 -18.68
C GLU A 424 -8.72 -3.38 -17.25
N SER A 425 -9.00 -4.63 -16.90
CA SER A 425 -8.37 -5.27 -15.73
C SER A 425 -6.92 -5.61 -16.03
N GLY A 426 -6.02 -5.34 -15.08
CA GLY A 426 -4.60 -5.69 -15.21
C GLY A 426 -4.34 -7.20 -15.31
N THR A 427 -5.12 -8.00 -14.59
CA THR A 427 -4.87 -9.44 -14.37
C THR A 427 -5.92 -10.37 -14.99
N GLU A 428 -7.14 -9.89 -15.22
CA GLU A 428 -8.26 -10.70 -15.65
C GLU A 428 -8.76 -10.28 -17.03
N PRO A 429 -9.44 -11.15 -17.81
CA PRO A 429 -10.05 -10.80 -19.09
C PRO A 429 -11.37 -10.03 -18.87
N LEU A 430 -11.27 -8.88 -18.21
CA LEU A 430 -12.42 -8.03 -17.84
C LEU A 430 -12.25 -6.60 -18.37
N LEU A 431 -13.33 -6.06 -18.87
CA LEU A 431 -13.54 -4.62 -19.04
C LEU A 431 -14.34 -4.12 -17.84
N ARG A 432 -13.81 -3.14 -17.12
CA ARG A 432 -14.43 -2.53 -15.95
C ARG A 432 -15.13 -1.24 -16.35
N VAL A 433 -16.45 -1.20 -16.17
CA VAL A 433 -17.27 -0.02 -16.43
C VAL A 433 -17.75 0.53 -15.12
N MET A 434 -17.34 1.74 -14.76
CA MET A 434 -17.66 2.40 -13.51
C MET A 434 -18.33 3.74 -13.80
N VAL A 435 -19.44 4.01 -13.14
CA VAL A 435 -20.11 5.32 -13.14
C VAL A 435 -20.30 5.82 -11.71
N GLU A 436 -20.02 7.09 -11.52
CA GLU A 436 -20.36 7.84 -10.31
C GLU A 436 -21.33 8.97 -10.69
N ALA A 437 -22.41 9.09 -9.94
CA ALA A 437 -23.45 10.10 -10.20
C ALA A 437 -24.20 10.42 -8.88
N GLU A 438 -25.13 11.37 -8.93
CA GLU A 438 -25.89 11.83 -7.76
C GLU A 438 -26.73 10.72 -7.10
N THR A 439 -27.16 9.71 -7.84
CA THR A 439 -27.93 8.57 -7.34
C THR A 439 -27.43 7.24 -7.90
N GLU A 440 -27.56 6.16 -7.13
CA GLU A 440 -27.21 4.80 -7.60
C GLU A 440 -28.03 4.39 -8.83
N GLU A 441 -29.30 4.79 -8.89
CA GLU A 441 -30.16 4.53 -10.05
C GLU A 441 -29.60 5.17 -11.33
N CYS A 442 -29.10 6.40 -11.23
CA CYS A 442 -28.45 7.10 -12.32
C CYS A 442 -27.16 6.37 -12.74
N CYS A 443 -26.34 5.95 -11.77
CA CYS A 443 -25.13 5.18 -12.05
C CYS A 443 -25.45 3.87 -12.79
N ARG A 444 -26.43 3.11 -12.31
CA ARG A 444 -26.88 1.84 -12.93
C ARG A 444 -27.34 2.03 -14.37
N LYS A 445 -28.19 3.02 -14.60
CA LYS A 445 -28.68 3.37 -15.94
C LYS A 445 -27.54 3.54 -16.95
N TYR A 446 -26.53 4.31 -16.59
CA TYR A 446 -25.43 4.61 -17.50
C TYR A 446 -24.40 3.47 -17.63
N VAL A 447 -24.17 2.71 -16.58
CA VAL A 447 -23.39 1.47 -16.68
C VAL A 447 -24.06 0.49 -17.64
N ASP A 448 -25.36 0.25 -17.46
CA ASP A 448 -26.11 -0.68 -18.32
C ASP A 448 -26.13 -0.23 -19.80
N GLN A 449 -26.19 1.07 -20.06
CA GLN A 449 -26.09 1.64 -21.41
C GLN A 449 -24.79 1.26 -22.10
N VAL A 450 -23.64 1.40 -21.43
CA VAL A 450 -22.33 1.07 -22.02
C VAL A 450 -22.14 -0.44 -22.12
N VAL A 451 -22.50 -1.19 -21.07
CA VAL A 451 -22.45 -2.66 -21.07
C VAL A 451 -23.29 -3.27 -22.17
N ALA A 452 -24.47 -2.70 -22.48
CA ALA A 452 -25.30 -3.15 -23.59
C ALA A 452 -24.59 -3.01 -24.95
N VAL A 453 -23.83 -1.93 -25.17
CA VAL A 453 -23.04 -1.74 -26.40
C VAL A 453 -21.90 -2.77 -26.45
N VAL A 454 -21.17 -3.00 -25.37
CA VAL A 454 -20.10 -4.03 -25.30
C VAL A 454 -20.65 -5.41 -25.65
N LYS A 455 -21.85 -5.76 -25.14
CA LYS A 455 -22.56 -7.01 -25.49
C LYS A 455 -22.98 -7.07 -26.96
N ALA A 456 -23.61 -6.00 -27.47
CA ALA A 456 -24.11 -5.92 -28.84
C ALA A 456 -23.01 -6.03 -29.90
N LYS A 457 -21.78 -5.61 -29.56
CA LYS A 457 -20.59 -5.71 -30.42
C LYS A 457 -19.89 -7.07 -30.34
N GLY A 458 -20.38 -8.01 -29.53
CA GLY A 458 -19.85 -9.36 -29.45
C GLY A 458 -18.53 -9.46 -28.69
N HIS A 459 -18.20 -8.47 -27.86
CA HIS A 459 -16.96 -8.49 -27.04
C HIS A 459 -17.07 -9.38 -25.81
N VAL A 460 -18.27 -9.77 -25.39
CA VAL A 460 -18.50 -10.60 -24.20
C VAL A 460 -18.06 -12.05 -24.45
N ALA A 461 -17.33 -12.66 -23.48
CA ALA A 461 -16.84 -14.03 -23.50
C ALA A 461 -17.89 -15.04 -23.04
#